data_e01edb6410adef3adb2abfc39c90e231
#
_entry.id   e01edb6410adef3adb2abfc39c90e231
#
_cell.length_a   1.000
_cell.length_b   1.000
_cell.length_c   1.000
_cell.angle_alpha   90.00
_cell.angle_beta   90.00
_cell.angle_gamma   90.00
#
_symmetry.space_group_name_H-M   'P 1'
#
loop_
_entity.id
_entity.type
_entity.pdbx_description
1 polymer ?
#
loop_
_entity_poly.entity_id
_entity_poly.type
_entity_poly.pdbx_seq_one_letter_code
_entity_poly.pdbx_strand_id
1 'polypeptide(L)'
;DKTNFPEKKIFYGNLIEKLRYGENPHQFSAIYSKNPEMNLKQIHGKQLSYNNYNDIFAALTISKSLPKNKGTVIVKHANPCGVSINSNNVESFRSALKCDPISAFGGIVSCNFKINKNLANELNKIFLEVIIGNGFDNSALKILKRKKNIRLIDSRNYTLKENLKFTSYNEEILIQSEDLKMFTEKDFKVVSKKKPSLKQFKNLIFAFNVCRYVKSNAIVLASNSSTVGIGSGQPSRLDSCKIAVNKMKKFNLFNQDLVAASDAFFPFVDGIEKLVQSGVEAVIQPAGSIRDKEIIKFANETE
;
A
#
# COMPACT_ATOMS: atom_id res chain seq x y z
N ASP A 1 16.49 5.02 -23.28
CA ASP A 1 17.81 4.77 -22.69
C ASP A 1 18.26 3.36 -23.12
N LYS A 2 19.28 3.28 -24.00
CA LYS A 2 19.79 2.01 -24.57
C LYS A 2 20.37 1.05 -23.52
N THR A 3 20.64 1.52 -22.31
CA THR A 3 21.25 0.73 -21.23
C THR A 3 20.26 -0.12 -20.45
N ASN A 4 18.99 0.28 -20.37
CA ASN A 4 17.98 -0.42 -19.59
C ASN A 4 17.39 -1.64 -20.31
N PHE A 5 17.32 -1.60 -21.63
CA PHE A 5 16.73 -2.67 -22.46
C PHE A 5 17.70 -3.12 -23.55
N PRO A 6 18.73 -3.93 -23.20
CA PRO A 6 19.65 -4.50 -24.17
C PRO A 6 18.92 -5.48 -25.12
N GLU A 7 19.51 -5.73 -26.30
CA GLU A 7 18.93 -6.63 -27.30
C GLU A 7 18.66 -8.04 -26.79
N LYS A 8 19.52 -8.54 -25.88
CA LYS A 8 19.36 -9.83 -25.19
C LYS A 8 19.44 -9.63 -23.68
N LYS A 9 18.55 -10.27 -22.92
CA LYS A 9 18.52 -10.17 -21.46
C LYS A 9 18.37 -11.56 -20.83
N ILE A 10 19.22 -11.84 -19.83
CA ILE A 10 19.22 -13.11 -19.09
C ILE A 10 18.77 -12.82 -17.65
N PHE A 11 17.87 -13.64 -17.15
CA PHE A 11 17.46 -13.64 -15.75
C PHE A 11 18.02 -14.89 -15.05
N TYR A 12 18.65 -14.70 -13.89
CA TYR A 12 19.15 -15.81 -13.10
C TYR A 12 18.81 -15.62 -11.62
N GLY A 13 18.76 -16.71 -10.88
CA GLY A 13 18.60 -16.70 -9.45
C GLY A 13 18.97 -18.06 -8.85
N ASN A 14 19.46 -18.06 -7.61
CA ASN A 14 19.67 -19.25 -6.82
C ASN A 14 18.35 -19.67 -6.19
N LEU A 15 18.05 -20.98 -6.21
CA LEU A 15 16.89 -21.51 -5.52
C LEU A 15 17.08 -21.33 -4.00
N ILE A 16 16.17 -20.57 -3.39
CA ILE A 16 16.14 -20.40 -1.93
C ILE A 16 15.29 -21.48 -1.29
N GLU A 17 14.06 -21.66 -1.80
CA GLU A 17 13.11 -22.58 -1.20
C GLU A 17 12.07 -23.05 -2.23
N LYS A 18 11.72 -24.34 -2.21
CA LYS A 18 10.51 -24.88 -2.88
C LYS A 18 9.34 -24.66 -1.95
N LEU A 19 8.30 -23.99 -2.44
CA LEU A 19 7.10 -23.70 -1.66
C LEU A 19 6.09 -24.84 -1.83
N ARG A 20 5.18 -24.95 -0.88
CA ARG A 20 4.21 -26.06 -0.85
C ARG A 20 3.28 -26.05 -2.07
N TYR A 21 2.86 -24.87 -2.53
CA TYR A 21 2.05 -24.64 -3.73
C TYR A 21 2.12 -23.14 -4.11
N GLY A 22 1.62 -22.78 -5.30
CA GLY A 22 1.57 -21.42 -5.79
C GLY A 22 0.41 -20.62 -5.21
N GLU A 23 -0.17 -19.76 -6.03
CA GLU A 23 -1.37 -19.01 -5.66
C GLU A 23 -2.54 -19.98 -5.36
N ASN A 24 -2.63 -21.06 -6.15
CA ASN A 24 -3.60 -22.12 -5.98
C ASN A 24 -2.92 -23.46 -5.62
N PRO A 25 -3.63 -24.39 -4.93
CA PRO A 25 -3.04 -25.63 -4.41
C PRO A 25 -2.42 -26.58 -5.44
N HIS A 26 -2.85 -26.53 -6.70
CA HIS A 26 -2.36 -27.36 -7.78
C HIS A 26 -1.11 -26.82 -8.50
N GLN A 27 -0.71 -25.59 -8.19
CA GLN A 27 0.42 -24.92 -8.84
C GLN A 27 1.73 -25.23 -8.11
N PHE A 28 2.79 -25.51 -8.87
CA PHE A 28 4.15 -25.56 -8.32
C PHE A 28 4.68 -24.14 -8.10
N SER A 29 5.46 -23.96 -7.05
CA SER A 29 6.10 -22.68 -6.78
C SER A 29 7.42 -22.82 -6.02
N ALA A 30 8.25 -21.80 -6.20
CA ALA A 30 9.53 -21.67 -5.51
C ALA A 30 9.90 -20.19 -5.41
N ILE A 31 10.77 -19.87 -4.49
CA ILE A 31 11.41 -18.55 -4.42
C ILE A 31 12.88 -18.66 -4.82
N TYR A 32 13.31 -17.74 -5.66
CA TYR A 32 14.68 -17.58 -6.12
C TYR A 32 15.21 -16.23 -5.69
N SER A 33 16.51 -16.10 -5.47
CA SER A 33 17.18 -14.85 -5.17
C SER A 33 18.46 -14.72 -5.97
N LYS A 34 18.82 -13.49 -6.37
CA LYS A 34 20.12 -13.19 -6.97
C LYS A 34 21.27 -13.42 -5.97
N ASN A 35 20.99 -13.24 -4.69
CA ASN A 35 21.92 -13.52 -3.60
C ASN A 35 21.69 -14.95 -3.09
N PRO A 36 22.76 -15.62 -2.56
CA PRO A 36 22.63 -16.95 -1.96
C PRO A 36 21.66 -17.02 -0.78
N GLU A 37 21.48 -15.90 -0.08
CA GLU A 37 20.56 -15.75 1.05
C GLU A 37 19.59 -14.59 0.83
N MET A 38 18.41 -14.70 1.41
CA MET A 38 17.43 -13.61 1.42
C MET A 38 17.78 -12.55 2.47
N ASN A 39 17.59 -11.27 2.12
CA ASN A 39 17.71 -10.15 3.07
C ASN A 39 16.53 -10.07 4.08
N LEU A 40 15.56 -10.96 3.96
CA LEU A 40 14.43 -11.10 4.88
C LEU A 40 14.69 -12.27 5.82
N LYS A 41 14.60 -12.02 7.14
CA LYS A 41 14.78 -13.05 8.14
C LYS A 41 13.46 -13.40 8.81
N GLN A 42 12.93 -14.58 8.51
CA GLN A 42 11.85 -15.13 9.33
C GLN A 42 12.42 -15.60 10.67
N ILE A 43 11.90 -15.06 11.77
CA ILE A 43 12.40 -15.33 13.13
C ILE A 43 11.44 -16.17 13.97
N HIS A 44 10.23 -16.44 13.47
CA HIS A 44 9.23 -17.29 14.12
C HIS A 44 8.11 -17.70 13.15
N GLY A 45 7.42 -18.79 13.47
CA GLY A 45 6.16 -19.22 12.87
C GLY A 45 6.30 -20.31 11.81
N LYS A 46 5.19 -20.61 11.15
CA LYS A 46 5.13 -21.60 10.07
C LYS A 46 5.89 -21.14 8.83
N GLN A 47 6.26 -22.07 7.95
CA GLN A 47 6.79 -21.80 6.63
C GLN A 47 5.91 -20.81 5.87
N LEU A 48 6.53 -19.92 5.10
CA LEU A 48 5.85 -18.97 4.24
C LEU A 48 5.28 -19.67 3.00
N SER A 49 4.09 -19.27 2.59
CA SER A 49 3.50 -19.67 1.31
C SER A 49 3.84 -18.67 0.21
N TYR A 50 3.56 -19.05 -1.04
CA TYR A 50 3.64 -18.14 -2.18
C TYR A 50 2.86 -16.84 -1.95
N ASN A 51 1.60 -16.96 -1.50
CA ASN A 51 0.75 -15.81 -1.19
C ASN A 51 1.33 -14.95 -0.06
N ASN A 52 1.93 -15.58 0.98
CA ASN A 52 2.62 -14.80 2.02
C ASN A 52 3.79 -14.00 1.46
N TYR A 53 4.64 -14.57 0.59
CA TYR A 53 5.74 -13.83 -0.04
C TYR A 53 5.23 -12.67 -0.90
N ASN A 54 4.19 -12.87 -1.71
CA ASN A 54 3.60 -11.82 -2.52
C ASN A 54 3.11 -10.64 -1.66
N ASP A 55 2.37 -10.95 -0.60
CA ASP A 55 1.85 -9.94 0.33
C ASP A 55 2.97 -9.27 1.15
N ILE A 56 4.01 -10.03 1.57
CA ILE A 56 5.18 -9.49 2.28
C ILE A 56 5.92 -8.48 1.41
N PHE A 57 6.19 -8.79 0.14
CA PHE A 57 6.88 -7.87 -0.75
C PHE A 57 6.04 -6.63 -1.04
N ALA A 58 4.74 -6.76 -1.24
CA ALA A 58 3.83 -5.61 -1.37
C ALA A 58 3.86 -4.74 -0.11
N ALA A 59 3.73 -5.33 1.09
CA ALA A 59 3.75 -4.60 2.35
C ALA A 59 5.09 -3.91 2.62
N LEU A 60 6.22 -4.55 2.29
CA LEU A 60 7.55 -3.98 2.42
C LEU A 60 7.77 -2.81 1.47
N THR A 61 7.36 -2.95 0.20
CA THR A 61 7.48 -1.88 -0.79
C THR A 61 6.77 -0.62 -0.31
N ILE A 62 5.54 -0.76 0.20
CA ILE A 62 4.79 0.38 0.71
C ILE A 62 5.42 0.91 2.02
N SER A 63 5.68 0.05 3.00
CA SER A 63 6.15 0.51 4.32
C SER A 63 7.54 1.17 4.27
N LYS A 64 8.44 0.67 3.42
CA LYS A 64 9.78 1.24 3.24
C LYS A 64 9.77 2.54 2.43
N SER A 65 8.71 2.81 1.66
CA SER A 65 8.52 4.10 0.98
C SER A 65 7.99 5.21 1.91
N LEU A 66 7.42 4.85 3.07
CA LEU A 66 6.93 5.81 4.05
C LEU A 66 8.07 6.44 4.85
N PRO A 67 7.85 7.63 5.46
CA PRO A 67 8.83 8.27 6.33
C PRO A 67 9.36 7.31 7.39
N LYS A 68 10.70 7.30 7.57
CA LYS A 68 11.38 6.38 8.50
C LYS A 68 10.78 6.44 9.90
N ASN A 69 10.63 5.27 10.51
CA ASN A 69 10.17 5.07 11.90
C ASN A 69 8.75 5.59 12.21
N LYS A 70 7.86 5.75 11.21
CA LYS A 70 6.50 6.29 11.43
C LYS A 70 5.42 5.53 10.68
N GLY A 71 5.76 4.64 9.77
CA GLY A 71 4.83 4.04 8.82
C GLY A 71 4.34 2.65 9.22
N THR A 72 3.02 2.45 9.18
CA THR A 72 2.36 1.15 9.27
C THR A 72 1.52 0.90 8.02
N VAL A 73 1.62 -0.32 7.50
CA VAL A 73 0.87 -0.80 6.34
C VAL A 73 0.22 -2.13 6.68
N ILE A 74 -1.03 -2.29 6.31
CA ILE A 74 -1.74 -3.57 6.38
C ILE A 74 -2.08 -3.98 4.95
N VAL A 75 -1.70 -5.19 4.57
CA VAL A 75 -1.86 -5.72 3.21
C VAL A 75 -2.63 -7.04 3.26
N LYS A 76 -3.48 -7.24 2.26
CA LYS A 76 -4.11 -8.51 1.96
C LYS A 76 -4.28 -8.67 0.44
N HIS A 77 -3.88 -9.83 -0.10
CA HIS A 77 -3.89 -10.09 -1.54
C HIS A 77 -3.13 -9.02 -2.35
N ALA A 78 -1.93 -8.70 -1.88
CA ALA A 78 -1.02 -7.69 -2.42
C ALA A 78 -1.61 -6.25 -2.53
N ASN A 79 -2.76 -5.98 -1.91
CA ASN A 79 -3.37 -4.65 -1.86
C ASN A 79 -3.35 -4.10 -0.42
N PRO A 80 -3.10 -2.80 -0.22
CA PRO A 80 -3.21 -2.21 1.10
C PRO A 80 -4.68 -2.13 1.55
N CYS A 81 -4.94 -2.61 2.77
CA CYS A 81 -6.20 -2.43 3.48
C CYS A 81 -6.19 -1.16 4.32
N GLY A 82 -5.01 -0.68 4.69
CA GLY A 82 -4.82 0.54 5.44
C GLY A 82 -3.35 0.92 5.54
N VAL A 83 -3.10 2.23 5.49
CA VAL A 83 -1.75 2.82 5.58
C VAL A 83 -1.82 4.03 6.49
N SER A 84 -0.84 4.19 7.37
CA SER A 84 -0.77 5.36 8.25
C SER A 84 0.66 5.78 8.54
N ILE A 85 0.83 7.08 8.75
CA ILE A 85 2.08 7.70 9.23
C ILE A 85 1.78 8.40 10.55
N ASN A 86 2.39 7.94 11.64
CA ASN A 86 2.27 8.57 12.96
C ASN A 86 3.57 8.40 13.75
N SER A 87 3.95 9.40 14.55
CA SER A 87 5.11 9.31 15.44
C SER A 87 4.88 8.34 16.62
N ASN A 88 3.63 8.15 17.01
CA ASN A 88 3.26 7.11 17.98
C ASN A 88 2.99 5.79 17.21
N ASN A 89 3.79 4.77 17.48
CA ASN A 89 3.75 3.49 16.79
C ASN A 89 2.42 2.73 16.95
N VAL A 90 1.80 2.84 18.13
CA VAL A 90 0.50 2.22 18.41
C VAL A 90 -0.60 2.92 17.63
N GLU A 91 -0.60 4.25 17.60
CA GLU A 91 -1.57 5.05 16.86
C GLU A 91 -1.37 4.89 15.33
N SER A 92 -0.13 4.73 14.85
CA SER A 92 0.14 4.38 13.47
C SER A 92 -0.57 3.07 13.07
N PHE A 93 -0.47 2.03 13.90
CA PHE A 93 -1.14 0.76 13.64
C PHE A 93 -2.68 0.89 13.74
N ARG A 94 -3.19 1.55 14.80
CA ARG A 94 -4.63 1.71 14.99
C ARG A 94 -5.28 2.48 13.85
N SER A 95 -4.64 3.55 13.39
CA SER A 95 -5.13 4.35 12.28
C SER A 95 -5.14 3.57 10.96
N ALA A 96 -4.08 2.79 10.69
CA ALA A 96 -4.06 1.91 9.53
C ALA A 96 -5.15 0.83 9.61
N LEU A 97 -5.34 0.21 10.78
CA LEU A 97 -6.38 -0.81 11.00
C LEU A 97 -7.79 -0.26 10.82
N LYS A 98 -8.03 0.97 11.27
CA LYS A 98 -9.34 1.61 11.19
C LYS A 98 -9.82 1.84 9.76
N CYS A 99 -8.93 1.88 8.76
CA CYS A 99 -9.30 2.05 7.35
C CYS A 99 -10.23 0.92 6.86
N ASP A 100 -9.87 -0.34 7.16
CA ASP A 100 -10.69 -1.52 6.83
C ASP A 100 -10.36 -2.69 7.79
N PRO A 101 -10.91 -2.70 9.00
CA PRO A 101 -10.62 -3.71 9.99
C PRO A 101 -11.12 -5.12 9.61
N ILE A 102 -12.12 -5.20 8.72
CA ILE A 102 -12.64 -6.48 8.24
C ILE A 102 -11.63 -7.13 7.29
N SER A 103 -11.14 -6.40 6.30
CA SER A 103 -10.14 -6.95 5.35
C SER A 103 -8.79 -7.19 6.02
N ALA A 104 -8.45 -6.45 7.07
CA ALA A 104 -7.21 -6.63 7.83
C ALA A 104 -7.13 -7.99 8.56
N PHE A 105 -8.27 -8.63 8.84
CA PHE A 105 -8.30 -9.95 9.46
C PHE A 105 -7.64 -11.00 8.56
N GLY A 106 -6.64 -11.70 9.08
CA GLY A 106 -5.82 -12.63 8.32
C GLY A 106 -4.84 -11.98 7.34
N GLY A 107 -4.65 -10.68 7.42
CA GLY A 107 -3.69 -9.94 6.60
C GLY A 107 -2.27 -9.92 7.17
N ILE A 108 -1.44 -9.14 6.52
CA ILE A 108 -0.04 -8.89 6.87
C ILE A 108 0.14 -7.45 7.34
N VAL A 109 0.80 -7.26 8.47
CA VAL A 109 1.18 -5.92 8.96
C VAL A 109 2.66 -5.70 8.76
N SER A 110 3.04 -4.58 8.16
CA SER A 110 4.43 -4.12 8.04
C SER A 110 4.62 -2.77 8.71
N CYS A 111 5.52 -2.73 9.68
CA CYS A 111 5.95 -1.51 10.36
C CYS A 111 7.39 -1.18 9.98
N ASN A 112 7.67 0.05 9.51
CA ASN A 112 9.03 0.48 9.22
C ASN A 112 9.81 0.98 10.45
N PHE A 113 9.35 0.60 11.63
CA PHE A 113 9.94 0.87 12.93
C PHE A 113 10.03 -0.42 13.77
N LYS A 114 10.77 -0.33 14.88
CA LYS A 114 10.94 -1.45 15.80
C LYS A 114 9.66 -1.72 16.58
N ILE A 115 9.24 -2.98 16.64
CA ILE A 115 8.02 -3.39 17.35
C ILE A 115 8.34 -3.58 18.84
N ASN A 116 7.73 -2.74 19.66
CA ASN A 116 7.84 -2.73 21.11
C ASN A 116 6.69 -3.50 21.80
N LYS A 117 6.76 -3.64 23.13
CA LYS A 117 5.77 -4.35 23.95
C LYS A 117 4.34 -3.83 23.74
N ASN A 118 4.16 -2.49 23.70
CA ASN A 118 2.83 -1.89 23.60
C ASN A 118 2.17 -2.19 22.28
N LEU A 119 2.93 -2.03 21.17
CA LEU A 119 2.44 -2.37 19.83
C LEU A 119 2.18 -3.89 19.69
N ALA A 120 3.05 -4.74 20.27
CA ALA A 120 2.84 -6.19 20.23
C ALA A 120 1.52 -6.60 20.91
N ASN A 121 1.13 -5.94 21.99
CA ASN A 121 -0.17 -6.17 22.62
C ASN A 121 -1.33 -5.80 21.70
N GLU A 122 -1.26 -4.69 20.97
CA GLU A 122 -2.28 -4.30 20.00
C GLU A 122 -2.36 -5.27 18.82
N LEU A 123 -1.22 -5.60 18.22
CA LEU A 123 -1.13 -6.58 17.12
C LEU A 123 -1.68 -7.96 17.53
N ASN A 124 -1.54 -8.33 18.79
CA ASN A 124 -2.02 -9.61 19.31
C ASN A 124 -3.56 -9.70 19.44
N LYS A 125 -4.27 -8.56 19.43
CA LYS A 125 -5.74 -8.52 19.54
C LYS A 125 -6.47 -8.99 18.30
N ILE A 126 -5.81 -9.01 17.14
CA ILE A 126 -6.40 -9.45 15.89
C ILE A 126 -5.68 -10.68 15.35
N PHE A 127 -6.35 -11.43 14.47
CA PHE A 127 -5.71 -12.51 13.73
C PHE A 127 -4.92 -11.92 12.57
N LEU A 128 -3.60 -12.15 12.58
CA LEU A 128 -2.65 -11.79 11.52
C LEU A 128 -1.87 -13.02 11.09
N GLU A 129 -1.58 -13.15 9.82
CA GLU A 129 -0.73 -14.23 9.31
C GLU A 129 0.76 -13.91 9.44
N VAL A 130 1.13 -12.65 9.15
CA VAL A 130 2.53 -12.20 9.18
C VAL A 130 2.61 -10.81 9.84
N ILE A 131 3.61 -10.62 10.67
CA ILE A 131 4.02 -9.32 11.20
C ILE A 131 5.46 -9.06 10.79
N ILE A 132 5.67 -7.92 10.12
CA ILE A 132 6.97 -7.44 9.66
C ILE A 132 7.36 -6.23 10.49
N GLY A 133 8.51 -6.25 11.10
CA GLY A 133 9.06 -5.15 11.88
C GLY A 133 10.48 -4.80 11.48
N ASN A 134 10.85 -3.53 11.66
CA ASN A 134 12.24 -3.10 11.56
C ASN A 134 12.99 -3.45 12.86
N GLY A 135 12.93 -4.74 13.23
CA GLY A 135 13.35 -5.30 14.51
C GLY A 135 12.20 -5.44 15.52
N PHE A 136 12.48 -6.17 16.58
CA PHE A 136 11.53 -6.47 17.68
C PHE A 136 12.25 -6.36 19.02
N ASP A 137 11.57 -5.83 20.04
CA ASP A 137 12.03 -5.92 21.42
C ASP A 137 11.83 -7.33 21.97
N ASN A 138 12.66 -7.75 22.92
CA ASN A 138 12.53 -9.07 23.57
C ASN A 138 11.16 -9.25 24.24
N SER A 139 10.60 -8.19 24.82
CA SER A 139 9.25 -8.19 25.42
C SER A 139 8.16 -8.38 24.35
N ALA A 140 8.31 -7.76 23.18
CA ALA A 140 7.39 -7.94 22.06
C ALA A 140 7.44 -9.38 21.51
N LEU A 141 8.64 -9.94 21.37
CA LEU A 141 8.82 -11.33 20.95
C LEU A 141 8.16 -12.32 21.92
N LYS A 142 8.29 -12.11 23.24
CA LYS A 142 7.63 -12.96 24.25
C LYS A 142 6.11 -12.96 24.10
N ILE A 143 5.49 -11.84 23.70
CA ILE A 143 4.05 -11.74 23.48
C ILE A 143 3.65 -12.44 22.18
N LEU A 144 4.29 -12.09 21.07
CA LEU A 144 3.89 -12.53 19.73
C LEU A 144 4.17 -14.02 19.51
N LYS A 145 5.26 -14.57 20.05
CA LYS A 145 5.61 -15.99 19.93
C LYS A 145 4.66 -16.95 20.68
N ARG A 146 3.76 -16.44 21.51
CA ARG A 146 2.69 -17.28 22.10
C ARG A 146 1.75 -17.85 21.05
N LYS A 147 1.58 -17.15 19.91
CA LYS A 147 0.87 -17.66 18.73
C LYS A 147 1.84 -18.49 17.86
N LYS A 148 1.85 -19.82 18.02
CA LYS A 148 2.80 -20.71 17.35
C LYS A 148 2.86 -20.55 15.82
N ASN A 149 1.75 -20.17 15.20
CA ASN A 149 1.61 -20.15 13.74
C ASN A 149 1.91 -18.77 13.10
N ILE A 150 1.93 -17.68 13.88
CA ILE A 150 2.19 -16.36 13.36
C ILE A 150 3.62 -16.25 12.86
N ARG A 151 3.80 -15.68 11.69
CA ARG A 151 5.12 -15.49 11.09
C ARG A 151 5.63 -14.12 11.45
N LEU A 152 6.82 -14.07 12.02
CA LEU A 152 7.50 -12.82 12.37
C LEU A 152 8.70 -12.63 11.45
N ILE A 153 8.74 -11.48 10.78
CA ILE A 153 9.78 -11.13 9.80
C ILE A 153 10.56 -9.93 10.30
N ASP A 154 11.87 -10.09 10.40
CA ASP A 154 12.78 -8.97 10.67
C ASP A 154 13.26 -8.36 9.36
N SER A 155 12.90 -7.11 9.12
CA SER A 155 13.21 -6.37 7.89
C SER A 155 14.31 -5.31 8.04
N ARG A 156 15.11 -5.36 9.12
CA ARG A 156 16.19 -4.36 9.37
C ARG A 156 17.17 -4.26 8.20
N ASN A 157 17.53 -5.39 7.63
CA ASN A 157 18.50 -5.48 6.53
C ASN A 157 17.86 -5.41 5.14
N TYR A 158 16.52 -5.30 5.06
CA TYR A 158 15.83 -5.18 3.79
C TYR A 158 15.75 -3.72 3.36
N THR A 159 16.28 -3.44 2.17
CA THR A 159 16.23 -2.12 1.53
C THR A 159 15.55 -2.25 0.17
N LEU A 160 14.73 -1.26 -0.19
CA LEU A 160 14.24 -1.13 -1.57
C LEU A 160 15.42 -0.77 -2.46
N LYS A 161 15.57 -1.52 -3.55
CA LYS A 161 16.57 -1.25 -4.60
C LYS A 161 15.82 -1.10 -5.90
N GLU A 162 16.31 -0.23 -6.79
CA GLU A 162 15.84 -0.23 -8.17
C GLU A 162 16.01 -1.62 -8.76
N ASN A 163 14.92 -2.14 -9.28
CA ASN A 163 14.87 -3.45 -9.90
C ASN A 163 13.90 -3.41 -11.08
N LEU A 164 13.92 -4.46 -11.88
CA LEU A 164 12.96 -4.68 -12.93
C LEU A 164 11.87 -5.62 -12.41
N LYS A 165 10.63 -5.22 -12.61
CA LYS A 165 9.47 -6.10 -12.46
C LYS A 165 9.20 -6.74 -13.83
N PHE A 166 8.98 -8.04 -13.84
CA PHE A 166 8.64 -8.77 -15.05
C PHE A 166 7.47 -9.72 -14.80
N THR A 167 6.71 -9.95 -15.85
CA THR A 167 5.60 -10.90 -15.87
C THR A 167 5.74 -11.72 -17.15
N SER A 168 5.73 -13.05 -17.04
CA SER A 168 5.83 -13.96 -18.19
C SER A 168 4.44 -14.40 -18.67
N TYR A 169 4.30 -14.49 -19.97
CA TYR A 169 3.13 -14.99 -20.68
C TYR A 169 3.61 -15.93 -21.79
N ASN A 170 3.46 -17.24 -21.60
CA ASN A 170 4.04 -18.23 -22.52
C ASN A 170 5.53 -17.94 -22.81
N GLU A 171 5.85 -17.50 -24.02
CA GLU A 171 7.20 -17.16 -24.48
C GLU A 171 7.54 -15.67 -24.30
N GLU A 172 6.55 -14.79 -24.10
CA GLU A 172 6.71 -13.35 -23.96
C GLU A 172 6.96 -12.95 -22.51
N ILE A 173 7.77 -11.91 -22.32
CA ILE A 173 8.07 -11.34 -21.00
C ILE A 173 7.85 -9.82 -21.06
N LEU A 174 6.90 -9.32 -20.26
CA LEU A 174 6.76 -7.90 -20.03
C LEU A 174 7.72 -7.45 -18.94
N ILE A 175 8.48 -6.40 -19.22
CA ILE A 175 9.48 -5.87 -18.29
C ILE A 175 9.24 -4.37 -18.11
N GLN A 176 9.27 -3.91 -16.86
CA GLN A 176 9.24 -2.49 -16.50
C GLN A 176 10.13 -2.22 -15.29
N SER A 177 10.54 -0.97 -15.09
CA SER A 177 11.13 -0.54 -13.82
C SER A 177 10.08 -0.57 -12.70
N GLU A 178 10.51 -0.83 -11.46
CA GLU A 178 9.63 -0.62 -10.31
C GLU A 178 9.33 0.86 -10.12
N ASP A 179 8.10 1.18 -9.71
CA ASP A 179 7.70 2.54 -9.35
C ASP A 179 8.17 2.87 -7.93
N LEU A 180 9.41 3.32 -7.81
CA LEU A 180 10.00 3.78 -6.55
C LEU A 180 10.01 5.31 -6.41
N LYS A 181 9.48 6.06 -7.38
CA LYS A 181 9.43 7.52 -7.32
C LYS A 181 8.56 7.96 -6.15
N MET A 182 9.13 8.70 -5.21
CA MET A 182 8.37 9.41 -4.17
C MET A 182 7.96 10.78 -4.70
N PHE A 183 6.65 10.99 -4.79
CA PHE A 183 6.10 12.26 -5.20
C PHE A 183 6.14 13.26 -4.05
N THR A 184 6.50 14.50 -4.38
CA THR A 184 6.62 15.64 -3.47
C THR A 184 5.77 16.81 -3.95
N GLU A 185 5.70 17.88 -3.20
CA GLU A 185 4.96 19.10 -3.58
C GLU A 185 5.33 19.63 -4.97
N LYS A 186 6.60 19.48 -5.37
CA LYS A 186 7.13 19.96 -6.66
C LYS A 186 6.58 19.21 -7.87
N ASP A 187 6.04 18.03 -7.66
CA ASP A 187 5.50 17.18 -8.74
C ASP A 187 4.04 17.53 -9.09
N PHE A 188 3.41 18.43 -8.32
CA PHE A 188 1.98 18.74 -8.46
C PHE A 188 1.70 20.21 -8.73
N LYS A 189 0.60 20.45 -9.44
CA LYS A 189 0.09 21.79 -9.74
C LYS A 189 -1.37 21.91 -9.32
N VAL A 190 -1.70 22.94 -8.56
CA VAL A 190 -3.11 23.29 -8.30
C VAL A 190 -3.70 23.92 -9.54
N VAL A 191 -4.80 23.37 -10.05
CA VAL A 191 -5.47 23.80 -11.28
C VAL A 191 -6.85 24.41 -11.02
N SER A 192 -7.44 24.21 -9.83
CA SER A 192 -8.68 24.83 -9.39
C SER A 192 -8.44 26.24 -8.82
N LYS A 193 -9.51 27.06 -8.80
CA LYS A 193 -9.47 28.41 -8.19
C LYS A 193 -9.18 28.35 -6.69
N LYS A 194 -9.91 27.48 -5.97
CA LYS A 194 -9.70 27.22 -4.55
C LYS A 194 -8.44 26.37 -4.38
N LYS A 195 -7.57 26.80 -3.46
CA LYS A 195 -6.33 26.07 -3.14
C LYS A 195 -6.55 25.20 -1.90
N PRO A 196 -5.97 23.99 -1.84
CA PRO A 196 -6.02 23.17 -0.63
C PRO A 196 -5.26 23.85 0.52
N SER A 197 -5.72 23.65 1.75
CA SER A 197 -4.96 24.00 2.95
C SER A 197 -3.63 23.23 3.02
N LEU A 198 -2.69 23.68 3.84
CA LEU A 198 -1.42 22.96 4.04
C LEU A 198 -1.63 21.51 4.55
N LYS A 199 -2.67 21.27 5.37
CA LYS A 199 -3.02 19.95 5.86
C LYS A 199 -3.59 19.08 4.75
N GLN A 200 -4.54 19.62 3.97
CA GLN A 200 -5.11 18.93 2.80
C GLN A 200 -4.02 18.59 1.80
N PHE A 201 -3.09 19.51 1.53
CA PHE A 201 -2.02 19.28 0.57
C PHE A 201 -1.08 18.13 1.02
N LYS A 202 -0.73 18.09 2.32
CA LYS A 202 0.03 16.96 2.88
C LYS A 202 -0.74 15.62 2.76
N ASN A 203 -2.05 15.65 3.04
CA ASN A 203 -2.91 14.47 2.90
C ASN A 203 -3.01 14.02 1.44
N LEU A 204 -3.09 14.95 0.47
CA LEU A 204 -3.11 14.66 -0.97
C LEU A 204 -1.84 13.95 -1.42
N ILE A 205 -0.66 14.48 -1.04
CA ILE A 205 0.63 13.85 -1.36
C ILE A 205 0.73 12.45 -0.74
N PHE A 206 0.33 12.30 0.52
CA PHE A 206 0.28 11.00 1.18
C PHE A 206 -0.65 10.03 0.44
N ALA A 207 -1.89 10.45 0.16
CA ALA A 207 -2.87 9.63 -0.53
C ALA A 207 -2.40 9.20 -1.93
N PHE A 208 -1.77 10.11 -2.69
CA PHE A 208 -1.25 9.81 -4.02
C PHE A 208 -0.07 8.84 -3.97
N ASN A 209 0.86 9.03 -3.04
CA ASN A 209 1.96 8.10 -2.82
C ASN A 209 1.50 6.69 -2.39
N VAL A 210 0.36 6.57 -1.70
CA VAL A 210 -0.26 5.27 -1.40
C VAL A 210 -1.01 4.72 -2.63
N CYS A 211 -1.73 5.58 -3.35
CA CYS A 211 -2.61 5.20 -4.46
C CYS A 211 -1.88 4.42 -5.56
N ARG A 212 -0.62 4.76 -5.86
CA ARG A 212 0.20 4.08 -6.86
C ARG A 212 0.51 2.61 -6.54
N TYR A 213 0.36 2.18 -5.29
CA TYR A 213 0.51 0.79 -4.87
C TYR A 213 -0.81 0.02 -4.81
N VAL A 214 -1.92 0.70 -5.03
CA VAL A 214 -3.26 0.10 -5.07
C VAL A 214 -3.53 -0.38 -6.49
N LYS A 215 -4.09 -1.57 -6.62
CA LYS A 215 -4.43 -2.12 -7.95
C LYS A 215 -5.48 -1.24 -8.63
N SER A 216 -5.21 -0.88 -9.88
CA SER A 216 -6.05 -0.01 -10.73
C SER A 216 -7.42 -0.67 -11.04
N ASN A 217 -8.52 0.07 -11.21
CA ASN A 217 -8.64 1.49 -10.88
C ASN A 217 -8.56 1.69 -9.39
N ALA A 218 -7.77 2.67 -8.94
CA ALA A 218 -7.51 2.93 -7.54
C ALA A 218 -8.00 4.30 -7.08
N ILE A 219 -8.71 4.32 -5.96
CA ILE A 219 -9.10 5.54 -5.23
C ILE A 219 -8.70 5.39 -3.76
N VAL A 220 -7.96 6.35 -3.25
CA VAL A 220 -7.53 6.40 -1.85
C VAL A 220 -8.08 7.65 -1.19
N LEU A 221 -8.90 7.49 -0.17
CA LEU A 221 -9.34 8.56 0.72
C LEU A 221 -8.39 8.66 1.90
N ALA A 222 -7.98 9.88 2.25
CA ALA A 222 -7.05 10.10 3.35
C ALA A 222 -7.44 11.32 4.21
N SER A 223 -7.13 11.21 5.49
CA SER A 223 -7.22 12.26 6.50
C SER A 223 -6.12 12.04 7.54
N ASN A 224 -5.52 13.10 8.06
CA ASN A 224 -4.48 13.03 9.11
C ASN A 224 -3.34 12.03 8.81
N SER A 225 -2.82 12.04 7.57
CA SER A 225 -1.77 11.13 7.12
C SER A 225 -2.10 9.64 7.30
N SER A 226 -3.38 9.30 7.22
CA SER A 226 -3.88 7.93 7.30
C SER A 226 -4.93 7.71 6.21
N THR A 227 -4.97 6.53 5.64
CA THR A 227 -6.06 6.15 4.73
C THR A 227 -7.33 5.91 5.54
N VAL A 228 -8.47 6.36 5.01
CA VAL A 228 -9.79 6.20 5.65
C VAL A 228 -10.76 5.41 4.78
N GLY A 229 -10.40 5.15 3.53
CA GLY A 229 -11.15 4.31 2.60
C GLY A 229 -10.34 4.07 1.34
N ILE A 230 -10.33 2.83 0.86
CA ILE A 230 -9.60 2.42 -0.35
C ILE A 230 -10.55 1.64 -1.24
N GLY A 231 -10.68 2.07 -2.50
CA GLY A 231 -11.31 1.31 -3.59
C GLY A 231 -10.23 0.86 -4.56
N SER A 232 -10.19 -0.43 -4.87
CA SER A 232 -9.11 -1.03 -5.66
C SER A 232 -9.61 -2.06 -6.67
N GLY A 233 -8.91 -2.18 -7.80
CA GLY A 233 -9.05 -3.29 -8.73
C GLY A 233 -10.37 -3.34 -9.50
N GLN A 234 -11.10 -2.22 -9.58
CA GLN A 234 -12.37 -2.18 -10.28
C GLN A 234 -12.20 -1.79 -11.75
N PRO A 235 -12.93 -2.43 -12.69
CA PRO A 235 -12.97 -1.99 -14.08
C PRO A 235 -13.48 -0.54 -14.23
N SER A 236 -14.43 -0.12 -13.39
CA SER A 236 -14.97 1.24 -13.35
C SER A 236 -14.34 2.06 -12.23
N ARG A 237 -13.86 3.28 -12.55
CA ARG A 237 -13.34 4.23 -11.56
C ARG A 237 -14.42 4.71 -10.60
N LEU A 238 -15.66 4.89 -11.10
CA LEU A 238 -16.82 5.22 -10.28
C LEU A 238 -17.07 4.15 -9.21
N ASP A 239 -16.91 2.86 -9.53
CA ASP A 239 -17.10 1.80 -8.56
C ASP A 239 -15.99 1.80 -7.49
N SER A 240 -14.75 2.10 -7.87
CA SER A 240 -13.68 2.34 -6.89
C SER A 240 -14.00 3.51 -5.96
N CYS A 241 -14.57 4.62 -6.48
CA CYS A 241 -15.05 5.73 -5.65
C CYS A 241 -16.12 5.27 -4.65
N LYS A 242 -17.12 4.53 -5.13
CA LYS A 242 -18.21 4.00 -4.26
C LYS A 242 -17.66 3.09 -3.16
N ILE A 243 -16.74 2.19 -3.49
CA ILE A 243 -16.11 1.28 -2.53
C ILE A 243 -15.32 2.06 -1.47
N ALA A 244 -14.47 3.01 -1.88
CA ALA A 244 -13.68 3.83 -0.97
C ALA A 244 -14.59 4.62 -0.01
N VAL A 245 -15.63 5.27 -0.54
CA VAL A 245 -16.61 6.04 0.23
C VAL A 245 -17.40 5.16 1.19
N ASN A 246 -17.85 3.99 0.75
CA ASN A 246 -18.62 3.07 1.60
C ASN A 246 -17.77 2.55 2.78
N LYS A 247 -16.50 2.22 2.55
CA LYS A 247 -15.57 1.83 3.62
C LYS A 247 -15.32 2.98 4.59
N MET A 248 -15.09 4.19 4.08
CA MET A 248 -14.93 5.37 4.92
C MET A 248 -16.16 5.61 5.79
N LYS A 249 -17.36 5.63 5.21
CA LYS A 249 -18.62 5.82 5.96
C LYS A 249 -18.86 4.75 7.01
N LYS A 250 -18.42 3.51 6.75
CA LYS A 250 -18.60 2.39 7.68
C LYS A 250 -17.67 2.47 8.90
N PHE A 251 -16.41 2.91 8.72
CA PHE A 251 -15.38 2.79 9.74
C PHE A 251 -14.82 4.14 10.22
N ASN A 252 -15.04 5.23 9.46
CA ASN A 252 -14.41 6.54 9.68
C ASN A 252 -15.42 7.67 9.46
N LEU A 253 -16.43 7.79 10.31
CA LEU A 253 -17.54 8.74 10.14
C LEU A 253 -17.14 10.23 10.25
N PHE A 254 -16.11 10.53 11.04
CA PHE A 254 -15.67 11.91 11.30
C PHE A 254 -14.25 12.10 10.79
N ASN A 255 -14.12 12.74 9.63
CA ASN A 255 -12.84 13.08 9.02
C ASN A 255 -12.74 14.59 8.84
N GLN A 256 -11.59 15.16 9.19
CA GLN A 256 -11.23 16.54 8.90
C GLN A 256 -10.21 16.55 7.77
N ASP A 257 -10.22 17.62 6.96
CA ASP A 257 -9.29 17.77 5.83
C ASP A 257 -9.28 16.51 4.94
N LEU A 258 -10.48 15.97 4.63
CA LEU A 258 -10.67 14.74 3.86
C LEU A 258 -10.30 14.99 2.39
N VAL A 259 -9.42 14.15 1.88
CA VAL A 259 -8.95 14.26 0.49
C VAL A 259 -9.05 12.91 -0.24
N ALA A 260 -9.01 12.96 -1.57
CA ALA A 260 -8.96 11.78 -2.42
C ALA A 260 -7.80 11.83 -3.40
N ALA A 261 -7.20 10.66 -3.65
CA ALA A 261 -6.24 10.44 -4.73
C ALA A 261 -6.75 9.39 -5.70
N SER A 262 -6.48 9.57 -6.98
CA SER A 262 -6.76 8.65 -8.06
C SER A 262 -5.49 8.27 -8.80
N ASP A 263 -5.33 7.00 -9.17
CA ASP A 263 -4.16 6.49 -9.91
C ASP A 263 -4.10 6.97 -11.37
N ALA A 264 -5.23 7.40 -11.93
CA ALA A 264 -5.33 8.01 -13.25
C ALA A 264 -6.37 9.14 -13.26
N PHE A 265 -6.49 9.86 -14.38
CA PHE A 265 -7.48 10.91 -14.55
C PHE A 265 -8.93 10.38 -14.46
N PHE A 266 -9.86 11.21 -14.02
CA PHE A 266 -11.28 10.90 -14.10
C PHE A 266 -11.78 11.11 -15.53
N PRO A 267 -12.39 10.08 -16.16
CA PRO A 267 -12.94 10.21 -17.50
C PRO A 267 -14.23 11.02 -17.56
N PHE A 268 -14.94 11.12 -16.42
CA PHE A 268 -16.22 11.81 -16.25
C PHE A 268 -16.32 12.44 -14.87
N VAL A 269 -17.24 13.38 -14.70
CA VAL A 269 -17.47 14.12 -13.46
C VAL A 269 -18.07 13.25 -12.35
N ASP A 270 -18.81 12.19 -12.69
CA ASP A 270 -19.57 11.31 -11.81
C ASP A 270 -18.74 10.75 -10.62
N GLY A 271 -17.50 10.37 -10.89
CA GLY A 271 -16.58 9.88 -9.85
C GLY A 271 -16.22 10.98 -8.84
N ILE A 272 -15.90 12.18 -9.31
CA ILE A 272 -15.58 13.33 -8.44
C ILE A 272 -16.83 13.79 -7.69
N GLU A 273 -17.97 13.87 -8.36
CA GLU A 273 -19.26 14.21 -7.74
C GLU A 273 -19.55 13.28 -6.55
N LYS A 274 -19.35 11.95 -6.74
CA LYS A 274 -19.50 10.97 -5.67
C LYS A 274 -18.57 11.22 -4.47
N LEU A 275 -17.34 11.66 -4.73
CA LEU A 275 -16.37 12.01 -3.69
C LEU A 275 -16.79 13.27 -2.94
N VAL A 276 -17.13 14.34 -3.66
CA VAL A 276 -17.60 15.63 -3.08
C VAL A 276 -18.84 15.45 -2.22
N GLN A 277 -19.87 14.73 -2.71
CA GLN A 277 -21.08 14.39 -1.95
C GLN A 277 -20.80 13.60 -0.66
N SER A 278 -19.60 13.07 -0.53
CA SER A 278 -19.16 12.29 0.64
C SER A 278 -18.25 13.08 1.58
N GLY A 279 -18.09 14.38 1.34
CA GLY A 279 -17.30 15.30 2.16
C GLY A 279 -15.81 15.38 1.78
N VAL A 280 -15.42 14.88 0.59
CA VAL A 280 -14.06 15.09 0.08
C VAL A 280 -13.90 16.56 -0.33
N GLU A 281 -12.88 17.23 0.22
CA GLU A 281 -12.64 18.65 0.07
C GLU A 281 -11.60 18.98 -1.02
N ALA A 282 -10.74 18.01 -1.35
CA ALA A 282 -9.73 18.16 -2.41
C ALA A 282 -9.40 16.81 -3.06
N VAL A 283 -9.11 16.84 -4.36
CA VAL A 283 -8.79 15.65 -5.17
C VAL A 283 -7.47 15.86 -5.91
N ILE A 284 -6.65 14.81 -5.97
CA ILE A 284 -5.42 14.75 -6.77
C ILE A 284 -5.51 13.62 -7.78
N GLN A 285 -5.15 13.92 -9.04
CA GLN A 285 -5.12 12.94 -10.13
C GLN A 285 -4.02 13.29 -11.15
N PRO A 286 -3.54 12.34 -11.95
CA PRO A 286 -2.77 12.65 -13.16
C PRO A 286 -3.60 13.47 -14.14
N ALA A 287 -2.97 14.42 -14.83
CA ALA A 287 -3.57 15.18 -15.91
C ALA A 287 -3.46 14.44 -17.26
N GLY A 288 -4.14 14.95 -18.31
CA GLY A 288 -4.03 14.47 -19.68
C GLY A 288 -5.32 13.91 -20.26
N SER A 289 -6.45 14.03 -19.57
CA SER A 289 -7.76 13.73 -20.13
C SER A 289 -8.23 14.84 -21.07
N ILE A 290 -8.89 14.46 -22.17
CA ILE A 290 -9.61 15.39 -23.04
C ILE A 290 -10.65 16.18 -22.22
N ARG A 291 -11.16 15.61 -21.11
CA ARG A 291 -12.17 16.20 -20.25
C ARG A 291 -11.63 16.91 -19.01
N ASP A 292 -10.32 17.13 -18.91
CA ASP A 292 -9.74 17.84 -17.76
C ASP A 292 -10.41 19.21 -17.52
N LYS A 293 -10.79 19.91 -18.61
CA LYS A 293 -11.50 21.20 -18.51
C LYS A 293 -12.87 21.07 -17.83
N GLU A 294 -13.62 20.02 -18.11
CA GLU A 294 -14.93 19.74 -17.49
C GLU A 294 -14.77 19.44 -16.00
N ILE A 295 -13.74 18.63 -15.65
CA ILE A 295 -13.41 18.29 -14.28
C ILE A 295 -13.01 19.53 -13.46
N ILE A 296 -12.14 20.39 -14.03
CA ILE A 296 -11.72 21.64 -13.38
C ILE A 296 -12.89 22.60 -13.23
N LYS A 297 -13.76 22.70 -14.24
CA LYS A 297 -14.98 23.52 -14.17
C LYS A 297 -15.88 23.06 -13.01
N PHE A 298 -16.17 21.76 -12.94
CA PHE A 298 -16.95 21.17 -11.84
C PHE A 298 -16.33 21.47 -10.47
N ALA A 299 -15.03 21.27 -10.31
CA ALA A 299 -14.31 21.55 -9.06
C ALA A 299 -14.39 23.05 -8.66
N ASN A 300 -14.48 23.96 -9.63
CA ASN A 300 -14.62 25.40 -9.39
C ASN A 300 -16.06 25.85 -9.07
N GLU A 301 -17.06 25.04 -9.40
CA GLU A 301 -18.49 25.31 -9.19
C GLU A 301 -19.02 24.67 -7.90
N THR A 302 -18.31 23.69 -7.34
CA THR A 302 -18.73 22.95 -6.12
C THR A 302 -18.11 23.45 -4.83
N GLU A 303 -17.34 24.59 -4.86
CA GLU A 303 -16.65 25.26 -3.72
C GLU A 303 -15.81 24.35 -2.81
#